data_799133c2f7cedfce1a48744b7ff5489d
#
_entry.id   799133c2f7cedfce1a48744b7ff5489d
#
_cell.length_a   1.000
_cell.length_b   1.000
_cell.length_c   1.000
_cell.angle_alpha   90.00
_cell.angle_beta   90.00
_cell.angle_gamma   90.00
#
_symmetry.space_group_name_H-M   'P 1'
#
loop_
_entity.id
_entity.type
_entity.pdbx_description
1 polymer ?
#
loop_
_entity_poly.entity_id
_entity_poly.type
_entity_poly.pdbx_seq_one_letter_code
_entity_poly.pdbx_strand_id
1 'polypeptide(L)'
;KKWDVQATDPTKQLSITGAPRIADGRIFIGEAGSEFHQRGYLAAYDAENGSELWRWWSVPGDPALGYEQPELEMAAKTWNGPFWEKGGGGTPWDGILYDPQTDLVIFGTGNGAPWPAEVRSPGGGDNLFTASIVAVEAKTGKYRWHYQATPQDSWDFDNTQGFATADLVINGETKHVVMQAPKNGVFYVVEVGTGKVISADLFVPSANWMTGFDDNWRPILNPDANYGAFGDRGFHVVPSAGGAHSWHPMAFSPDTGYMYIPTNYSSFPLVAEAGAKMGNQLLSINVGKRPQMDPPQLEGGGSYILAWDPVARKPVWEQRMGGSRAGLLTTGGNLLFQGTAQNTFSAFRADTGEQVWTTQTQANVVGGAASYEVDGEQYVAVVAGQGGGRGGYWAPNYARLLVYKVGGTAVLPEPVSYTPPALNPPAVFGDDALLAKGEQHYNEHCGSCHGNSGRVSSLFPDLKVAAALNSAELFKAIVVDGILQNNGMVSFASVLTPDDAETIR
;
A
#
# COMPACT_ATOMS: atom_id res chain seq x y z
N LYS A 1 -17.64 22.92 -10.78
CA LYS A 1 -17.99 21.49 -10.67
C LYS A 1 -18.87 21.15 -11.87
N LYS A 2 -18.43 20.21 -12.73
CA LYS A 2 -19.25 19.71 -13.86
C LYS A 2 -20.20 18.62 -13.37
N TRP A 3 -19.71 17.66 -12.61
CA TRP A 3 -20.47 16.52 -12.05
C TRP A 3 -19.88 16.08 -10.72
N ASP A 4 -20.58 15.18 -10.04
CA ASP A 4 -20.21 14.56 -8.79
C ASP A 4 -20.88 13.18 -8.73
N VAL A 5 -20.11 12.13 -8.42
CA VAL A 5 -20.60 10.76 -8.41
C VAL A 5 -20.06 10.02 -7.19
N GLN A 6 -20.93 9.22 -6.56
CA GLN A 6 -20.52 8.30 -5.50
C GLN A 6 -19.90 7.06 -6.13
N ALA A 7 -18.57 6.97 -6.12
CA ALA A 7 -17.82 5.89 -6.77
C ALA A 7 -17.82 4.58 -5.97
N THR A 8 -17.98 4.66 -4.65
CA THR A 8 -18.03 3.49 -3.76
C THR A 8 -19.42 3.34 -3.13
N ASP A 9 -19.77 2.14 -2.70
CA ASP A 9 -20.99 1.89 -1.94
C ASP A 9 -20.83 2.49 -0.52
N PRO A 10 -21.62 3.51 -0.13
CA PRO A 10 -21.49 4.18 1.17
C PRO A 10 -21.92 3.30 2.35
N THR A 11 -22.56 2.17 2.10
CA THR A 11 -22.94 1.20 3.14
C THR A 11 -21.82 0.21 3.46
N LYS A 12 -20.75 0.20 2.66
CA LYS A 12 -19.58 -0.65 2.81
C LYS A 12 -18.38 0.13 3.32
N GLN A 13 -17.45 -0.56 3.92
CA GLN A 13 -16.19 0.01 4.41
C GLN A 13 -15.16 0.10 3.28
N LEU A 14 -15.50 0.86 2.26
CA LEU A 14 -14.67 1.14 1.10
C LEU A 14 -14.14 2.57 1.16
N SER A 15 -12.90 2.76 0.74
CA SER A 15 -12.27 4.06 0.59
C SER A 15 -11.53 4.15 -0.74
N ILE A 16 -11.24 5.38 -1.18
CA ILE A 16 -10.37 5.63 -2.31
C ILE A 16 -9.12 6.32 -1.78
N THR A 17 -7.98 5.66 -1.85
CA THR A 17 -6.70 6.15 -1.34
C THR A 17 -5.73 6.53 -2.45
N GLY A 18 -5.86 5.94 -3.63
CA GLY A 18 -5.08 6.24 -4.82
C GLY A 18 -5.64 7.42 -5.63
N ALA A 19 -4.80 8.00 -6.46
CA ALA A 19 -5.22 9.04 -7.39
C ALA A 19 -5.89 8.44 -8.64
N PRO A 20 -6.98 9.03 -9.16
CA PRO A 20 -7.57 8.61 -10.43
C PRO A 20 -6.57 8.82 -11.58
N ARG A 21 -6.61 7.94 -12.57
CA ARG A 21 -5.87 8.11 -13.82
C ARG A 21 -6.83 8.51 -14.92
N ILE A 22 -6.43 9.52 -15.71
CA ILE A 22 -7.27 10.07 -16.78
C ILE A 22 -6.56 9.85 -18.11
N ALA A 23 -7.23 9.18 -19.02
CA ALA A 23 -6.75 8.98 -20.39
C ALA A 23 -7.92 8.79 -21.35
N ASP A 24 -7.80 9.34 -22.57
CA ASP A 24 -8.72 9.19 -23.68
C ASP A 24 -10.21 9.37 -23.29
N GLY A 25 -10.50 10.47 -22.51
CA GLY A 25 -11.85 10.80 -22.07
C GLY A 25 -12.43 9.90 -20.98
N ARG A 26 -11.61 9.04 -20.34
CA ARG A 26 -12.00 8.13 -19.28
C ARG A 26 -11.23 8.40 -18.00
N ILE A 27 -11.86 8.10 -16.87
CA ILE A 27 -11.26 8.16 -15.54
C ILE A 27 -11.25 6.74 -14.99
N PHE A 28 -10.06 6.23 -14.65
CA PHE A 28 -9.88 4.91 -14.04
C PHE A 28 -9.60 5.09 -12.57
N ILE A 29 -10.31 4.34 -11.72
CA ILE A 29 -10.15 4.39 -10.27
C ILE A 29 -10.45 3.01 -9.66
N GLY A 30 -9.60 2.60 -8.75
CA GLY A 30 -9.84 1.46 -7.87
C GLY A 30 -10.19 1.92 -6.47
N GLU A 31 -10.45 0.98 -5.61
CA GLU A 31 -10.79 1.25 -4.21
C GLU A 31 -9.88 0.46 -3.25
N ALA A 32 -9.90 0.82 -1.98
CA ALA A 32 -9.24 0.17 -0.87
C ALA A 32 -10.28 -0.33 0.14
N GLY A 33 -9.95 -1.36 0.91
CA GLY A 33 -10.84 -1.94 1.91
C GLY A 33 -10.67 -3.44 2.12
N SER A 34 -9.60 -4.05 1.56
CA SER A 34 -9.33 -5.49 1.73
C SER A 34 -9.47 -5.94 3.18
N GLU A 35 -8.83 -5.23 4.13
CA GLU A 35 -8.82 -5.54 5.56
C GLU A 35 -10.18 -5.38 6.22
N PHE A 36 -11.10 -4.67 5.58
CA PHE A 36 -12.48 -4.50 6.04
C PHE A 36 -13.46 -5.46 5.36
N HIS A 37 -12.98 -6.62 4.92
CA HIS A 37 -13.78 -7.66 4.27
C HIS A 37 -14.44 -7.20 2.97
N GLN A 38 -13.75 -6.37 2.20
CA GLN A 38 -14.23 -5.89 0.92
C GLN A 38 -13.64 -6.68 -0.24
N ARG A 39 -14.38 -6.71 -1.32
CA ARG A 39 -14.04 -7.35 -2.59
C ARG A 39 -13.57 -6.28 -3.57
N GLY A 40 -12.36 -6.45 -4.11
CA GLY A 40 -11.72 -5.47 -4.97
C GLY A 40 -12.36 -5.31 -6.35
N TYR A 41 -12.33 -4.08 -6.87
CA TYR A 41 -12.69 -3.77 -8.26
C TYR A 41 -11.93 -2.55 -8.80
N LEU A 42 -11.73 -2.51 -10.11
CA LEU A 42 -11.37 -1.32 -10.87
C LEU A 42 -12.59 -0.85 -11.66
N ALA A 43 -12.85 0.46 -11.69
CA ALA A 43 -13.95 1.03 -12.48
C ALA A 43 -13.45 2.12 -13.42
N ALA A 44 -14.11 2.28 -14.55
CA ALA A 44 -13.93 3.39 -15.47
C ALA A 44 -15.18 4.26 -15.54
N TYR A 45 -14.96 5.57 -15.58
CA TYR A 45 -16.01 6.58 -15.67
C TYR A 45 -15.78 7.48 -16.89
N ASP A 46 -16.85 7.94 -17.48
CA ASP A 46 -16.80 8.97 -18.52
C ASP A 46 -16.36 10.31 -17.92
N ALA A 47 -15.30 10.90 -18.46
CA ALA A 47 -14.73 12.14 -17.94
C ALA A 47 -15.64 13.39 -18.13
N GLU A 48 -16.56 13.34 -19.09
CA GLU A 48 -17.48 14.47 -19.38
C GLU A 48 -18.66 14.53 -18.42
N ASN A 49 -19.22 13.38 -18.02
CA ASN A 49 -20.48 13.32 -17.29
C ASN A 49 -20.43 12.47 -16.00
N GLY A 50 -19.35 11.72 -15.76
CA GLY A 50 -19.17 10.88 -14.56
C GLY A 50 -19.95 9.56 -14.56
N SER A 51 -20.57 9.15 -15.69
CA SER A 51 -21.24 7.84 -15.76
C SER A 51 -20.24 6.72 -15.72
N GLU A 52 -20.55 5.65 -14.97
CA GLU A 52 -19.73 4.43 -14.96
C GLU A 52 -19.84 3.74 -16.32
N LEU A 53 -18.70 3.49 -16.96
CA LEU A 53 -18.61 2.83 -18.26
C LEU A 53 -18.50 1.32 -18.12
N TRP A 54 -17.65 0.88 -17.17
CA TRP A 54 -17.47 -0.53 -16.84
C TRP A 54 -16.85 -0.67 -15.45
N ARG A 55 -16.99 -1.89 -14.87
CA ARG A 55 -16.36 -2.32 -13.63
C ARG A 55 -15.78 -3.71 -13.81
N TRP A 56 -14.55 -3.90 -13.33
CA TRP A 56 -13.84 -5.18 -13.36
C TRP A 56 -13.54 -5.63 -11.93
N TRP A 57 -14.11 -6.77 -11.53
CA TRP A 57 -13.92 -7.32 -10.20
C TRP A 57 -12.64 -8.16 -10.12
N SER A 58 -11.83 -7.98 -9.07
CA SER A 58 -10.52 -8.64 -8.93
C SER A 58 -10.59 -10.03 -8.31
N VAL A 59 -11.63 -10.33 -7.55
CA VAL A 59 -11.86 -11.65 -6.93
C VAL A 59 -13.29 -12.11 -7.16
N PRO A 60 -13.54 -13.43 -7.24
CA PRO A 60 -14.89 -13.94 -7.48
C PRO A 60 -15.82 -13.68 -6.28
N GLY A 61 -17.10 -13.48 -6.55
CA GLY A 61 -18.14 -13.39 -5.54
C GLY A 61 -18.72 -14.76 -5.17
N ASP A 62 -19.93 -14.75 -4.56
CA ASP A 62 -20.66 -15.97 -4.25
C ASP A 62 -20.99 -16.75 -5.54
N PRO A 63 -20.51 -17.99 -5.68
CA PRO A 63 -20.78 -18.79 -6.88
C PRO A 63 -22.27 -19.04 -7.15
N ALA A 64 -23.12 -18.98 -6.10
CA ALA A 64 -24.56 -19.17 -6.25
C ALA A 64 -25.25 -18.01 -7.00
N LEU A 65 -24.60 -16.83 -7.04
CA LEU A 65 -25.10 -15.64 -7.73
C LEU A 65 -24.58 -15.52 -9.18
N GLY A 66 -23.68 -16.43 -9.60
CA GLY A 66 -22.96 -16.32 -10.87
C GLY A 66 -21.80 -15.33 -10.79
N TYR A 67 -21.16 -15.09 -11.93
CA TYR A 67 -19.98 -14.21 -12.03
C TYR A 67 -20.27 -13.03 -12.94
N GLU A 68 -19.81 -11.84 -12.56
CA GLU A 68 -20.03 -10.58 -13.28
C GLU A 68 -19.24 -10.52 -14.60
N GLN A 69 -18.14 -11.29 -14.67
CA GLN A 69 -17.28 -11.37 -15.86
C GLN A 69 -16.69 -12.78 -16.00
N PRO A 70 -16.38 -13.23 -17.24
CA PRO A 70 -15.97 -14.62 -17.52
C PRO A 70 -14.70 -15.07 -16.78
N GLU A 71 -13.75 -14.16 -16.56
CA GLU A 71 -12.47 -14.46 -15.92
C GLU A 71 -12.63 -14.89 -14.46
N LEU A 72 -13.71 -14.48 -13.81
CA LEU A 72 -14.00 -14.87 -12.43
C LEU A 72 -14.35 -16.35 -12.31
N GLU A 73 -14.86 -16.99 -13.37
CA GLU A 73 -15.04 -18.45 -13.38
C GLU A 73 -13.69 -19.20 -13.35
N MET A 74 -12.69 -18.67 -14.04
CA MET A 74 -11.32 -19.18 -13.97
C MET A 74 -10.73 -18.92 -12.57
N ALA A 75 -10.88 -17.70 -12.06
CA ALA A 75 -10.37 -17.33 -10.74
C ALA A 75 -10.99 -18.17 -9.62
N ALA A 76 -12.30 -18.44 -9.66
CA ALA A 76 -13.01 -19.22 -8.63
C ALA A 76 -12.43 -20.64 -8.45
N LYS A 77 -11.84 -21.23 -9.48
CA LYS A 77 -11.16 -22.53 -9.41
C LYS A 77 -9.87 -22.51 -8.58
N THR A 78 -9.38 -21.33 -8.24
CA THR A 78 -8.19 -21.11 -7.41
C THR A 78 -8.51 -20.74 -5.98
N TRP A 79 -9.76 -20.80 -5.59
CA TRP A 79 -10.26 -20.49 -4.26
C TRP A 79 -10.98 -21.69 -3.65
N ASN A 80 -10.91 -21.83 -2.32
CA ASN A 80 -11.58 -22.88 -1.57
C ASN A 80 -12.34 -22.29 -0.38
N GLY A 81 -13.40 -23.00 0.06
CA GLY A 81 -14.26 -22.55 1.15
C GLY A 81 -15.12 -21.33 0.80
N PRO A 82 -15.79 -20.74 1.78
CA PRO A 82 -16.73 -19.62 1.59
C PRO A 82 -15.98 -18.27 1.66
N PHE A 83 -14.90 -18.10 0.90
CA PHE A 83 -14.07 -16.90 0.91
C PHE A 83 -14.83 -15.59 0.62
N TRP A 84 -15.90 -15.66 -0.18
CA TRP A 84 -16.72 -14.50 -0.54
C TRP A 84 -17.46 -13.87 0.66
N GLU A 85 -17.70 -14.62 1.74
CA GLU A 85 -18.32 -14.10 2.97
C GLU A 85 -17.47 -13.00 3.63
N LYS A 86 -16.18 -12.98 3.34
CA LYS A 86 -15.21 -12.01 3.84
C LYS A 86 -14.55 -11.18 2.72
N GLY A 87 -15.21 -11.10 1.57
CA GLY A 87 -14.78 -10.28 0.43
C GLY A 87 -13.60 -10.85 -0.35
N GLY A 88 -12.61 -11.43 0.30
CA GLY A 88 -11.42 -11.99 -0.36
C GLY A 88 -10.30 -11.01 -0.65
N GLY A 89 -10.53 -9.70 -0.62
CA GLY A 89 -9.52 -8.68 -0.85
C GLY A 89 -9.27 -8.35 -2.33
N GLY A 90 -8.02 -8.20 -2.72
CA GLY A 90 -7.61 -7.93 -4.10
C GLY A 90 -7.90 -6.50 -4.57
N THR A 91 -8.02 -5.53 -3.68
CA THR A 91 -8.39 -4.14 -4.02
C THR A 91 -7.30 -3.43 -4.82
N PRO A 92 -7.61 -2.85 -6.01
CA PRO A 92 -6.66 -2.08 -6.80
C PRO A 92 -6.57 -0.63 -6.29
N TRP A 93 -6.03 -0.43 -5.10
CA TRP A 93 -6.05 0.86 -4.39
C TRP A 93 -5.04 1.90 -4.91
N ASP A 94 -4.09 1.50 -5.75
CA ASP A 94 -3.15 2.38 -6.48
C ASP A 94 -2.59 1.60 -7.70
N GLY A 95 -1.49 2.05 -8.31
CA GLY A 95 -0.83 1.33 -9.41
C GLY A 95 -1.73 1.10 -10.61
N ILE A 96 -2.28 2.16 -11.19
CA ILE A 96 -3.06 2.15 -12.42
C ILE A 96 -2.29 2.89 -13.51
N LEU A 97 -2.11 2.26 -14.68
CA LEU A 97 -1.43 2.83 -15.83
C LEU A 97 -2.26 2.62 -17.09
N TYR A 98 -2.39 3.65 -17.91
CA TYR A 98 -2.91 3.52 -19.28
C TYR A 98 -1.75 3.51 -20.27
N ASP A 99 -1.72 2.52 -21.13
CA ASP A 99 -0.77 2.42 -22.22
C ASP A 99 -1.42 2.79 -23.56
N PRO A 100 -1.02 3.91 -24.18
CA PRO A 100 -1.62 4.40 -25.41
C PRO A 100 -1.23 3.57 -26.66
N GLN A 101 -0.13 2.79 -26.62
CA GLN A 101 0.28 1.98 -27.75
C GLN A 101 -0.62 0.76 -27.95
N THR A 102 -1.14 0.21 -26.85
CA THR A 102 -1.97 -1.00 -26.89
C THR A 102 -3.44 -0.76 -26.53
N ASP A 103 -3.80 0.47 -26.10
CA ASP A 103 -5.11 0.84 -25.56
C ASP A 103 -5.52 -0.03 -24.34
N LEU A 104 -4.53 -0.38 -23.51
CA LEU A 104 -4.72 -1.17 -22.30
C LEU A 104 -4.64 -0.31 -21.04
N VAL A 105 -5.46 -0.66 -20.07
CA VAL A 105 -5.26 -0.27 -18.67
C VAL A 105 -4.59 -1.43 -17.95
N ILE A 106 -3.41 -1.17 -17.41
CA ILE A 106 -2.63 -2.11 -16.61
C ILE A 106 -2.71 -1.65 -15.17
N PHE A 107 -3.08 -2.55 -14.28
CA PHE A 107 -3.22 -2.23 -12.88
C PHE A 107 -2.80 -3.38 -11.98
N GLY A 108 -2.45 -3.02 -10.73
CA GLY A 108 -2.11 -3.98 -9.71
C GLY A 108 -3.29 -4.27 -8.80
N THR A 109 -3.39 -5.49 -8.33
CA THR A 109 -4.36 -5.89 -7.31
C THR A 109 -3.67 -6.08 -5.96
N GLY A 110 -4.38 -5.76 -4.90
CA GLY A 110 -3.90 -5.83 -3.53
C GLY A 110 -3.85 -7.25 -2.97
N ASN A 111 -3.50 -7.29 -1.69
CA ASN A 111 -3.41 -8.50 -0.89
C ASN A 111 -4.74 -9.28 -0.81
N GLY A 112 -4.63 -10.56 -0.49
CA GLY A 112 -5.78 -11.37 -0.06
C GLY A 112 -6.20 -11.06 1.38
N ALA A 113 -7.48 -11.11 1.68
CA ALA A 113 -8.02 -10.88 3.02
C ALA A 113 -8.98 -11.99 3.46
N PRO A 114 -8.86 -12.52 4.70
CA PRO A 114 -7.77 -12.28 5.68
C PRO A 114 -6.38 -12.66 5.15
N TRP A 115 -5.32 -12.09 5.74
CA TRP A 115 -3.95 -12.34 5.27
C TRP A 115 -3.54 -13.82 5.25
N PRO A 116 -3.72 -14.64 6.31
CA PRO A 116 -3.36 -16.04 6.25
C PRO A 116 -4.17 -16.79 5.19
N ALA A 117 -3.53 -17.29 4.15
CA ALA A 117 -4.20 -17.99 3.05
C ALA A 117 -4.98 -19.23 3.55
N GLU A 118 -4.48 -19.95 4.54
CA GLU A 118 -5.16 -21.10 5.15
C GLU A 118 -6.50 -20.74 5.83
N VAL A 119 -6.61 -19.51 6.33
CA VAL A 119 -7.86 -18.98 6.92
C VAL A 119 -8.80 -18.50 5.83
N ARG A 120 -8.27 -17.82 4.82
CA ARG A 120 -9.01 -17.23 3.70
C ARG A 120 -9.54 -18.27 2.73
N SER A 121 -8.70 -19.25 2.39
CA SER A 121 -8.98 -20.28 1.38
C SER A 121 -8.50 -21.64 1.90
N PRO A 122 -9.23 -22.27 2.85
CA PRO A 122 -8.84 -23.53 3.43
C PRO A 122 -8.65 -24.63 2.38
N GLY A 123 -7.48 -25.25 2.37
CA GLY A 123 -7.09 -26.25 1.36
C GLY A 123 -6.30 -25.64 0.19
N GLY A 124 -5.91 -24.38 0.26
CA GLY A 124 -5.00 -23.74 -0.68
C GLY A 124 -5.67 -23.14 -1.93
N GLY A 125 -4.88 -23.05 -3.00
CA GLY A 125 -5.21 -22.40 -4.27
C GLY A 125 -4.56 -21.03 -4.38
N ASP A 126 -4.38 -20.55 -5.62
CA ASP A 126 -3.62 -19.33 -5.89
C ASP A 126 -4.33 -18.03 -5.50
N ASN A 127 -5.64 -18.10 -5.30
CA ASN A 127 -6.51 -16.96 -4.96
C ASN A 127 -6.49 -15.83 -6.00
N LEU A 128 -6.68 -16.18 -7.29
CA LEU A 128 -6.74 -15.18 -8.35
C LEU A 128 -7.96 -14.24 -8.18
N PHE A 129 -7.77 -12.91 -8.41
CA PHE A 129 -6.54 -12.25 -8.88
C PHE A 129 -5.91 -11.40 -7.76
N THR A 130 -5.71 -11.91 -6.56
CA THR A 130 -4.96 -11.18 -5.53
C THR A 130 -3.48 -11.06 -5.93
N ALA A 131 -2.80 -10.00 -5.49
CA ALA A 131 -1.37 -9.75 -5.68
C ALA A 131 -0.90 -9.99 -7.14
N SER A 132 -1.63 -9.43 -8.09
CA SER A 132 -1.45 -9.66 -9.52
C SER A 132 -1.26 -8.36 -10.31
N ILE A 133 -0.60 -8.45 -11.45
CA ILE A 133 -0.65 -7.45 -12.52
C ILE A 133 -1.75 -7.91 -13.48
N VAL A 134 -2.69 -7.02 -13.79
CA VAL A 134 -3.83 -7.30 -14.68
C VAL A 134 -3.89 -6.26 -15.78
N ALA A 135 -4.21 -6.68 -17.00
CA ALA A 135 -4.47 -5.81 -18.13
C ALA A 135 -5.87 -6.03 -18.70
N VAL A 136 -6.57 -4.92 -18.93
CA VAL A 136 -7.89 -4.89 -19.56
C VAL A 136 -7.93 -3.85 -20.67
N GLU A 137 -8.84 -4.01 -21.62
CA GLU A 137 -9.10 -3.00 -22.65
C GLU A 137 -9.63 -1.71 -21.98
N ALA A 138 -9.01 -0.57 -22.28
CA ALA A 138 -9.39 0.70 -21.65
C ALA A 138 -10.85 1.10 -21.94
N LYS A 139 -11.34 0.78 -23.14
CA LYS A 139 -12.69 1.12 -23.59
C LYS A 139 -13.78 0.28 -22.96
N THR A 140 -13.53 -1.00 -22.73
CA THR A 140 -14.59 -1.99 -22.42
C THR A 140 -14.42 -2.68 -21.09
N GLY A 141 -13.24 -2.58 -20.45
CA GLY A 141 -12.89 -3.37 -19.27
C GLY A 141 -12.66 -4.86 -19.58
N LYS A 142 -12.66 -5.25 -20.86
CA LYS A 142 -12.49 -6.65 -21.24
C LYS A 142 -11.07 -7.11 -20.91
N TYR A 143 -10.99 -8.24 -20.21
CA TYR A 143 -9.75 -8.88 -19.81
C TYR A 143 -8.87 -9.23 -21.01
N ARG A 144 -7.55 -9.03 -20.83
CA ARG A 144 -6.55 -9.39 -21.83
C ARG A 144 -5.55 -10.39 -21.29
N TRP A 145 -4.93 -10.09 -20.14
CA TRP A 145 -3.97 -10.99 -19.49
C TRP A 145 -3.78 -10.63 -18.02
N HIS A 146 -3.19 -11.53 -17.29
CA HIS A 146 -2.69 -11.29 -15.93
C HIS A 146 -1.37 -12.02 -15.69
N TYR A 147 -0.64 -11.56 -14.70
CA TYR A 147 0.46 -12.27 -14.09
C TYR A 147 0.34 -12.14 -12.56
N GLN A 148 0.28 -13.27 -11.86
CA GLN A 148 0.22 -13.26 -10.39
C GLN A 148 1.62 -13.25 -9.81
N ALA A 149 2.01 -12.10 -9.22
CA ALA A 149 3.35 -11.90 -8.66
C ALA A 149 3.55 -12.60 -7.30
N THR A 150 2.46 -12.79 -6.54
CA THR A 150 2.51 -13.49 -5.26
C THR A 150 1.31 -14.43 -5.13
N PRO A 151 1.41 -15.69 -5.60
CA PRO A 151 0.36 -16.68 -5.39
C PRO A 151 0.12 -16.93 -3.90
N GLN A 152 -1.12 -17.14 -3.48
CA GLN A 152 -1.49 -17.39 -2.07
C GLN A 152 -0.99 -16.32 -1.09
N ASP A 153 -0.86 -15.06 -1.54
CA ASP A 153 -0.29 -14.02 -0.68
C ASP A 153 -0.86 -14.08 0.74
N SER A 154 0.05 -14.21 1.71
CA SER A 154 -0.25 -14.23 3.15
C SER A 154 0.52 -13.16 3.91
N TRP A 155 1.25 -12.30 3.21
CA TRP A 155 2.25 -11.40 3.78
C TRP A 155 1.94 -9.92 3.54
N ASP A 156 0.75 -9.62 2.99
CA ASP A 156 0.35 -8.27 2.56
C ASP A 156 1.20 -7.77 1.37
N PHE A 157 1.53 -8.67 0.46
CA PHE A 157 2.32 -8.33 -0.72
C PHE A 157 1.44 -7.86 -1.87
N ASP A 158 0.90 -6.65 -1.69
CA ASP A 158 0.21 -5.97 -2.77
C ASP A 158 1.05 -5.87 -4.04
N ASN A 159 0.35 -5.87 -5.18
CA ASN A 159 0.93 -5.53 -6.48
C ASN A 159 0.46 -4.15 -6.99
N THR A 160 -0.01 -3.30 -6.09
CA THR A 160 -0.62 -1.99 -6.38
C THR A 160 0.40 -0.85 -6.45
N GLN A 161 1.70 -1.14 -6.49
CA GLN A 161 2.75 -0.15 -6.70
C GLN A 161 2.70 0.39 -8.13
N GLY A 162 3.18 1.63 -8.30
CA GLY A 162 3.20 2.29 -9.61
C GLY A 162 3.93 1.48 -10.69
N PHE A 163 3.55 1.72 -11.92
CA PHE A 163 4.15 1.10 -13.12
C PHE A 163 4.90 2.13 -13.93
N ALA A 164 5.86 1.66 -14.76
CA ALA A 164 6.43 2.44 -15.84
C ALA A 164 6.46 1.59 -17.12
N THR A 165 6.14 2.20 -18.27
CA THR A 165 6.33 1.56 -19.59
C THR A 165 7.55 2.14 -20.28
N ALA A 166 8.22 1.30 -21.06
CA ALA A 166 9.35 1.70 -21.90
C ALA A 166 9.52 0.72 -23.08
N ASP A 167 10.16 1.20 -24.13
CA ASP A 167 10.70 0.35 -25.17
C ASP A 167 12.16 0.02 -24.82
N LEU A 168 12.42 -1.24 -24.47
CA LEU A 168 13.73 -1.71 -24.07
C LEU A 168 14.32 -2.64 -25.15
N VAL A 169 15.62 -2.51 -25.43
CA VAL A 169 16.34 -3.44 -26.27
C VAL A 169 16.84 -4.62 -25.44
N ILE A 170 16.17 -5.76 -25.59
CA ILE A 170 16.45 -6.98 -24.84
C ILE A 170 16.85 -8.08 -25.84
N ASN A 171 18.06 -8.63 -25.71
CA ASN A 171 18.63 -9.62 -26.61
C ASN A 171 18.62 -9.18 -28.10
N GLY A 172 18.81 -7.88 -28.35
CA GLY A 172 18.82 -7.29 -29.70
C GLY A 172 17.45 -6.99 -30.30
N GLU A 173 16.37 -7.26 -29.58
CA GLU A 173 15.00 -6.95 -30.00
C GLU A 173 14.40 -5.82 -29.16
N THR A 174 13.75 -4.85 -29.79
CA THR A 174 12.97 -3.84 -29.05
C THR A 174 11.66 -4.45 -28.56
N LYS A 175 11.43 -4.38 -27.27
CA LYS A 175 10.21 -4.86 -26.61
C LYS A 175 9.53 -3.74 -25.86
N HIS A 176 8.23 -3.57 -26.11
CA HIS A 176 7.39 -2.67 -25.34
C HIS A 176 6.99 -3.35 -24.04
N VAL A 177 7.49 -2.83 -22.90
CA VAL A 177 7.36 -3.48 -21.60
C VAL A 177 6.71 -2.59 -20.57
N VAL A 178 6.05 -3.21 -19.61
CA VAL A 178 5.69 -2.62 -18.33
C VAL A 178 6.60 -3.17 -17.24
N MET A 179 7.05 -2.29 -16.35
CA MET A 179 7.96 -2.61 -15.26
C MET A 179 7.33 -2.27 -13.92
N GLN A 180 7.57 -3.12 -12.93
CA GLN A 180 7.07 -2.91 -11.56
C GLN A 180 8.04 -3.50 -10.53
N ALA A 181 8.15 -2.81 -9.38
CA ALA A 181 8.83 -3.26 -8.18
C ALA A 181 7.81 -3.33 -7.01
N PRO A 182 7.05 -4.41 -6.84
CA PRO A 182 6.05 -4.52 -5.79
C PRO A 182 6.64 -4.80 -4.39
N LYS A 183 5.75 -4.93 -3.39
CA LYS A 183 6.11 -5.18 -1.99
C LYS A 183 6.97 -6.43 -1.80
N ASN A 184 6.78 -7.45 -2.62
CA ASN A 184 7.41 -8.77 -2.49
C ASN A 184 8.93 -8.81 -2.74
N GLY A 185 9.53 -7.69 -3.19
CA GLY A 185 10.97 -7.56 -3.38
C GLY A 185 11.49 -8.01 -4.74
N VAL A 186 10.61 -8.32 -5.68
CA VAL A 186 10.97 -8.74 -7.05
C VAL A 186 10.70 -7.62 -8.04
N PHE A 187 11.64 -7.33 -8.92
CA PHE A 187 11.47 -6.44 -10.06
C PHE A 187 11.00 -7.24 -11.27
N TYR A 188 9.85 -6.88 -11.80
CA TYR A 188 9.24 -7.55 -12.95
C TYR A 188 9.36 -6.70 -14.21
N VAL A 189 9.70 -7.36 -15.33
CA VAL A 189 9.62 -6.81 -16.70
C VAL A 189 8.66 -7.69 -17.48
N VAL A 190 7.55 -7.12 -17.94
CA VAL A 190 6.46 -7.84 -18.59
C VAL A 190 6.16 -7.19 -19.93
N GLU A 191 5.99 -7.98 -21.00
CA GLU A 191 5.60 -7.49 -22.32
C GLU A 191 4.14 -7.00 -22.30
N VAL A 192 3.91 -5.73 -22.61
CA VAL A 192 2.61 -5.08 -22.49
C VAL A 192 1.50 -5.78 -23.27
N GLY A 193 1.76 -6.13 -24.51
CA GLY A 193 0.74 -6.70 -25.41
C GLY A 193 0.28 -8.11 -25.04
N THR A 194 1.11 -8.89 -24.37
CA THR A 194 0.90 -10.33 -24.15
C THR A 194 0.84 -10.75 -22.69
N GLY A 195 1.37 -9.95 -21.77
CA GLY A 195 1.55 -10.32 -20.38
C GLY A 195 2.69 -11.32 -20.13
N LYS A 196 3.52 -11.59 -21.16
CA LYS A 196 4.66 -12.48 -21.02
C LYS A 196 5.72 -11.85 -20.12
N VAL A 197 6.07 -12.52 -19.03
CA VAL A 197 7.19 -12.10 -18.18
C VAL A 197 8.50 -12.33 -18.93
N ILE A 198 9.30 -11.28 -19.04
CA ILE A 198 10.62 -11.29 -19.64
C ILE A 198 11.68 -11.58 -18.58
N SER A 199 11.54 -10.93 -17.42
CA SER A 199 12.40 -11.20 -16.28
C SER A 199 11.68 -10.91 -14.95
N ALA A 200 12.14 -11.61 -13.90
CA ALA A 200 11.73 -11.41 -12.53
C ALA A 200 12.97 -11.61 -11.64
N ASP A 201 13.43 -10.54 -11.00
CA ASP A 201 14.69 -10.53 -10.26
C ASP A 201 14.53 -9.87 -8.89
N LEU A 202 15.15 -10.43 -7.85
CA LEU A 202 15.19 -9.77 -6.55
C LEU A 202 15.94 -8.44 -6.66
N PHE A 203 15.27 -7.32 -6.32
CA PHE A 203 15.91 -6.02 -6.17
C PHE A 203 16.34 -5.73 -4.73
N VAL A 204 16.11 -6.67 -3.80
CA VAL A 204 16.59 -6.67 -2.42
C VAL A 204 17.54 -7.85 -2.20
N PRO A 205 18.40 -7.80 -1.15
CA PRO A 205 19.41 -8.85 -0.95
C PRO A 205 18.84 -10.25 -0.79
N SER A 206 17.67 -10.39 -0.17
CA SER A 206 16.99 -11.70 -0.05
C SER A 206 15.47 -11.55 0.14
N ALA A 207 14.77 -12.64 -0.16
CA ALA A 207 13.38 -12.85 0.19
C ALA A 207 13.21 -14.27 0.74
N ASN A 208 12.36 -14.45 1.76
CA ASN A 208 12.17 -15.76 2.37
C ASN A 208 10.75 -16.32 2.22
N TRP A 209 9.88 -15.61 1.53
CA TRP A 209 8.52 -16.06 1.21
C TRP A 209 8.50 -17.03 0.02
N MET A 210 9.57 -17.05 -0.78
CA MET A 210 9.76 -17.93 -1.92
C MET A 210 11.17 -18.54 -1.92
N THR A 211 11.37 -19.59 -2.71
CA THR A 211 12.67 -20.27 -2.90
C THR A 211 13.26 -20.06 -4.28
N GLY A 212 12.53 -19.42 -5.20
CA GLY A 212 12.93 -19.17 -6.58
C GLY A 212 11.73 -19.06 -7.51
N PHE A 213 11.97 -19.27 -8.81
CA PHE A 213 10.95 -19.26 -9.86
C PHE A 213 10.99 -20.56 -10.64
N ASP A 214 9.84 -20.96 -11.20
CA ASP A 214 9.79 -22.00 -12.22
C ASP A 214 10.16 -21.44 -13.62
N ASP A 215 10.13 -22.30 -14.64
CA ASP A 215 10.48 -21.94 -16.03
C ASP A 215 9.53 -20.89 -16.66
N ASN A 216 8.38 -20.64 -16.04
CA ASN A 216 7.39 -19.63 -16.47
C ASN A 216 7.44 -18.36 -15.59
N TRP A 217 8.47 -18.17 -14.81
CA TRP A 217 8.65 -17.10 -13.84
C TRP A 217 7.59 -17.07 -12.70
N ARG A 218 6.89 -18.20 -12.48
CA ARG A 218 6.02 -18.32 -11.32
C ARG A 218 6.85 -18.49 -10.06
N PRO A 219 6.61 -17.70 -8.98
CA PRO A 219 7.29 -17.91 -7.70
C PRO A 219 7.01 -19.29 -7.11
N ILE A 220 8.06 -19.96 -6.66
CA ILE A 220 7.98 -21.21 -5.90
C ILE A 220 7.92 -20.82 -4.43
N LEU A 221 6.75 -20.98 -3.82
CA LEU A 221 6.52 -20.57 -2.44
C LEU A 221 7.40 -21.38 -1.47
N ASN A 222 7.90 -20.69 -0.44
CA ASN A 222 8.60 -21.34 0.65
C ASN A 222 7.55 -21.94 1.62
N PRO A 223 7.50 -23.26 1.81
CA PRO A 223 6.55 -23.87 2.73
C PRO A 223 6.66 -23.36 4.17
N ASP A 224 7.87 -22.99 4.61
CA ASP A 224 8.11 -22.45 5.95
C ASP A 224 7.53 -21.04 6.14
N ALA A 225 7.20 -20.35 5.07
CA ALA A 225 6.56 -19.03 5.13
C ALA A 225 5.04 -19.07 5.29
N ASN A 226 4.42 -20.26 5.24
CA ASN A 226 3.00 -20.45 5.50
C ASN A 226 2.70 -20.46 7.00
N TYR A 227 2.80 -19.32 7.65
CA TYR A 227 2.58 -19.19 9.09
C TYR A 227 1.14 -19.53 9.51
N GLY A 228 0.16 -19.43 8.62
CA GLY A 228 -1.23 -19.83 8.86
C GLY A 228 -1.43 -21.32 9.11
N ALA A 229 -0.53 -22.16 8.58
CA ALA A 229 -0.54 -23.61 8.79
C ALA A 229 0.14 -24.05 10.10
N PHE A 230 0.98 -23.19 10.69
CA PHE A 230 1.83 -23.56 11.81
C PHE A 230 1.37 -23.04 13.18
N GLY A 231 0.25 -22.31 13.23
CA GLY A 231 -0.29 -21.76 14.47
C GLY A 231 0.70 -20.81 15.16
N ASP A 232 0.94 -21.02 16.45
CA ASP A 232 1.71 -20.10 17.32
C ASP A 232 3.21 -20.01 16.98
N ARG A 233 3.71 -20.76 16.02
CA ARG A 233 5.14 -20.74 15.65
C ARG A 233 5.60 -19.37 15.19
N GLY A 234 4.76 -18.62 14.49
CA GLY A 234 5.12 -17.33 13.88
C GLY A 234 6.16 -17.45 12.76
N PHE A 235 6.31 -16.38 11.99
CA PHE A 235 7.27 -16.27 10.90
C PHE A 235 7.69 -14.81 10.71
N HIS A 236 8.99 -14.54 10.58
CA HIS A 236 9.48 -13.23 10.14
C HIS A 236 9.59 -13.20 8.63
N VAL A 237 8.63 -12.54 7.96
CA VAL A 237 8.70 -12.37 6.51
C VAL A 237 9.74 -11.32 6.12
N VAL A 238 10.51 -11.62 5.07
CA VAL A 238 11.48 -10.74 4.42
C VAL A 238 11.19 -10.77 2.91
N PRO A 239 10.99 -9.60 2.29
CA PRO A 239 10.86 -8.27 2.89
C PRO A 239 9.63 -8.16 3.79
N SER A 240 9.53 -7.07 4.55
CA SER A 240 8.43 -6.86 5.50
C SER A 240 7.07 -6.71 4.81
N ALA A 241 5.96 -6.88 5.55
CA ALA A 241 4.62 -6.58 5.07
C ALA A 241 4.42 -5.12 4.57
N GLY A 242 5.24 -4.19 5.08
CA GLY A 242 5.30 -2.83 4.53
C GLY A 242 5.97 -2.74 3.16
N GLY A 243 6.50 -3.85 2.66
CA GLY A 243 7.09 -4.02 1.35
C GLY A 243 8.56 -3.58 1.25
N ALA A 244 9.28 -4.23 0.32
CA ALA A 244 10.59 -3.75 -0.16
C ALA A 244 10.44 -2.41 -0.88
N HIS A 245 9.34 -2.21 -1.58
CA HIS A 245 8.83 -0.96 -2.12
C HIS A 245 7.31 -0.92 -1.87
N SER A 246 6.71 0.26 -1.77
CA SER A 246 5.27 0.42 -1.59
C SER A 246 4.72 1.49 -2.56
N TRP A 247 3.61 2.15 -2.22
CA TRP A 247 2.92 3.13 -3.06
C TRP A 247 3.73 4.39 -3.44
N HIS A 248 4.87 4.63 -2.80
CA HIS A 248 5.72 5.78 -3.09
C HIS A 248 6.19 5.72 -4.55
N PRO A 249 6.00 6.77 -5.37
CA PRO A 249 6.36 6.71 -6.77
C PRO A 249 7.82 6.33 -7.02
N MET A 250 8.03 5.33 -7.84
CA MET A 250 9.31 5.05 -8.49
C MET A 250 9.40 5.87 -9.78
N ALA A 251 10.60 6.02 -10.36
CA ALA A 251 10.80 6.80 -11.57
C ALA A 251 11.70 6.07 -12.57
N PHE A 252 11.36 6.10 -13.85
CA PHE A 252 12.20 5.61 -14.94
C PHE A 252 12.81 6.79 -15.70
N SER A 253 14.10 6.72 -15.99
CA SER A 253 14.76 7.68 -16.87
C SER A 253 15.14 7.02 -18.20
N PRO A 254 14.59 7.46 -19.32
CA PRO A 254 14.99 6.94 -20.62
C PRO A 254 16.43 7.27 -21.00
N ASP A 255 16.99 8.35 -20.43
CA ASP A 255 18.36 8.79 -20.72
C ASP A 255 19.42 7.88 -20.08
N THR A 256 19.17 7.39 -18.87
CA THR A 256 20.05 6.43 -18.18
C THR A 256 19.65 4.98 -18.46
N GLY A 257 18.38 4.73 -18.83
CA GLY A 257 17.81 3.39 -18.91
C GLY A 257 17.52 2.75 -17.56
N TYR A 258 17.59 3.50 -16.46
CA TYR A 258 17.46 2.96 -15.11
C TYR A 258 16.09 3.24 -14.49
N MET A 259 15.63 2.27 -13.69
CA MET A 259 14.51 2.44 -12.77
C MET A 259 15.04 2.82 -11.39
N TYR A 260 14.52 3.89 -10.82
CA TYR A 260 14.84 4.33 -9.45
C TYR A 260 13.72 3.93 -8.51
N ILE A 261 14.07 3.19 -7.46
CA ILE A 261 13.13 2.55 -6.55
C ILE A 261 13.39 3.04 -5.12
N PRO A 262 12.39 3.64 -4.44
CA PRO A 262 12.51 3.95 -3.01
C PRO A 262 12.36 2.66 -2.21
N THR A 263 13.49 2.04 -1.88
CA THR A 263 13.56 0.69 -1.33
C THR A 263 13.63 0.71 0.19
N ASN A 264 13.03 -0.31 0.83
CA ASN A 264 13.19 -0.60 2.25
C ASN A 264 13.41 -2.10 2.46
N TYR A 265 14.52 -2.46 3.03
CA TYR A 265 14.84 -3.84 3.34
C TYR A 265 14.75 -4.08 4.85
N SER A 266 13.68 -4.75 5.27
CA SER A 266 13.33 -5.03 6.67
C SER A 266 12.52 -6.31 6.78
N SER A 267 12.27 -6.79 8.00
CA SER A 267 11.40 -7.92 8.28
C SER A 267 10.12 -7.51 9.00
N PHE A 268 9.13 -8.38 9.01
CA PHE A 268 7.89 -8.21 9.76
C PHE A 268 7.45 -9.54 10.40
N PRO A 269 7.11 -9.54 11.71
CA PRO A 269 6.64 -10.74 12.39
C PRO A 269 5.18 -11.02 12.07
N LEU A 270 4.89 -12.25 11.67
CA LEU A 270 3.56 -12.77 11.37
C LEU A 270 3.26 -13.99 12.23
N VAL A 271 2.03 -14.09 12.70
CA VAL A 271 1.52 -15.25 13.43
C VAL A 271 0.04 -15.45 13.09
N ALA A 272 -0.40 -16.68 13.07
CA ALA A 272 -1.83 -17.00 13.09
C ALA A 272 -2.11 -17.95 14.25
N GLU A 273 -3.19 -17.73 14.98
CA GLU A 273 -3.59 -18.68 16.04
C GLU A 273 -3.97 -20.02 15.46
N ALA A 274 -3.57 -21.10 16.16
CA ALA A 274 -3.95 -22.44 15.77
C ALA A 274 -5.46 -22.60 15.75
N GLY A 275 -6.00 -23.02 14.60
CA GLY A 275 -7.45 -23.18 14.43
C GLY A 275 -8.23 -21.88 14.33
N ALA A 276 -7.56 -20.74 14.13
CA ALA A 276 -8.22 -19.47 13.85
C ALA A 276 -9.17 -19.64 12.65
N LYS A 277 -10.43 -19.31 12.88
CA LYS A 277 -11.46 -19.24 11.83
C LYS A 277 -11.63 -17.79 11.43
N MET A 278 -12.14 -17.57 10.24
CA MET A 278 -12.64 -16.25 9.85
C MET A 278 -13.70 -15.81 10.88
N GLY A 279 -13.24 -15.02 11.88
CA GLY A 279 -14.11 -14.48 12.92
C GLY A 279 -14.88 -13.25 12.44
N ASN A 280 -15.68 -12.68 13.34
CA ASN A 280 -16.35 -11.39 13.11
C ASN A 280 -15.42 -10.17 13.32
N GLN A 281 -14.12 -10.35 13.21
CA GLN A 281 -13.17 -9.24 13.33
C GLN A 281 -13.40 -8.24 12.22
N LEU A 282 -13.43 -6.96 12.58
CA LEU A 282 -13.62 -5.86 11.62
C LEU A 282 -12.41 -5.69 10.71
N LEU A 283 -11.22 -6.05 11.18
CA LEU A 283 -9.95 -5.95 10.48
C LEU A 283 -9.34 -7.33 10.32
N SER A 284 -9.11 -7.74 9.09
CA SER A 284 -8.51 -9.04 8.73
C SER A 284 -6.97 -9.04 8.79
N ILE A 285 -6.35 -8.12 9.52
CA ILE A 285 -4.89 -7.89 9.46
C ILE A 285 -4.10 -8.99 10.14
N ASN A 286 -4.55 -9.50 11.28
CA ASN A 286 -3.89 -10.59 11.98
C ASN A 286 -4.92 -11.41 12.75
N VAL A 287 -4.77 -12.71 12.62
CA VAL A 287 -5.59 -13.66 13.37
C VAL A 287 -4.72 -14.15 14.52
N GLY A 288 -4.70 -13.38 15.64
CA GLY A 288 -4.09 -13.87 16.85
C GLY A 288 -3.06 -12.95 17.54
N LYS A 289 -2.38 -13.49 18.56
CA LYS A 289 -1.39 -12.79 19.39
C LYS A 289 -0.20 -12.34 18.56
N ARG A 290 0.32 -11.14 18.86
CA ARG A 290 1.60 -10.72 18.29
C ARG A 290 2.72 -11.67 18.74
N PRO A 291 3.53 -12.23 17.83
CA PRO A 291 4.65 -13.04 18.24
C PRO A 291 5.66 -12.17 18.98
N GLN A 292 6.11 -12.63 20.13
CA GLN A 292 7.33 -12.12 20.75
C GLN A 292 8.50 -12.89 20.09
N MET A 293 8.99 -12.35 18.99
CA MET A 293 10.11 -12.92 18.23
C MET A 293 11.14 -11.81 17.99
N ASP A 294 12.40 -12.13 18.24
CA ASP A 294 13.47 -11.22 17.88
C ASP A 294 13.59 -11.10 16.36
N PRO A 295 13.68 -9.86 15.81
CA PRO A 295 13.82 -9.70 14.37
C PRO A 295 15.15 -10.28 13.87
N PRO A 296 15.18 -10.90 12.68
CA PRO A 296 16.42 -11.37 12.09
C PRO A 296 17.37 -10.21 11.83
N GLN A 297 18.65 -10.44 12.00
CA GLN A 297 19.70 -9.51 11.57
C GLN A 297 19.77 -9.53 10.03
N LEU A 298 19.44 -8.39 9.39
CA LEU A 298 19.48 -8.26 7.94
C LEU A 298 20.70 -7.43 7.53
N GLU A 299 21.66 -8.09 6.89
CA GLU A 299 22.77 -7.38 6.26
C GLU A 299 22.24 -6.48 5.14
N GLY A 300 22.63 -5.22 5.14
CA GLY A 300 22.09 -4.25 4.21
C GLY A 300 20.70 -3.70 4.57
N GLY A 301 20.13 -4.03 5.75
CA GLY A 301 18.82 -3.54 6.19
C GLY A 301 18.71 -2.01 6.24
N GLY A 302 17.48 -1.50 6.02
CA GLY A 302 17.15 -0.08 6.05
C GLY A 302 16.57 0.47 4.75
N SER A 303 16.50 1.79 4.64
CA SER A 303 15.92 2.47 3.47
C SER A 303 16.98 3.09 2.59
N TYR A 304 16.80 3.00 1.28
CA TYR A 304 17.72 3.53 0.28
C TYR A 304 17.01 3.81 -1.05
N ILE A 305 17.61 4.69 -1.87
CA ILE A 305 17.30 4.78 -3.30
C ILE A 305 18.12 3.69 -3.99
N LEU A 306 17.46 2.87 -4.80
CA LEU A 306 18.11 1.90 -5.66
C LEU A 306 17.97 2.34 -7.11
N ALA A 307 19.08 2.48 -7.84
CA ALA A 307 19.07 2.51 -9.30
C ALA A 307 19.22 1.10 -9.82
N TRP A 308 18.22 0.65 -10.58
CA TRP A 308 18.15 -0.69 -11.15
C TRP A 308 18.22 -0.64 -12.67
N ASP A 309 19.10 -1.43 -13.26
CA ASP A 309 19.15 -1.63 -14.72
C ASP A 309 18.22 -2.80 -15.10
N PRO A 310 17.08 -2.53 -15.76
CA PRO A 310 16.09 -3.57 -16.12
C PRO A 310 16.59 -4.51 -17.22
N VAL A 311 17.55 -4.09 -18.04
CA VAL A 311 18.14 -4.90 -19.12
C VAL A 311 19.29 -5.76 -18.60
N ALA A 312 20.22 -5.16 -17.83
CA ALA A 312 21.30 -5.89 -17.20
C ALA A 312 20.83 -6.69 -15.96
N ARG A 313 19.61 -6.44 -15.45
CA ARG A 313 18.95 -7.15 -14.37
C ARG A 313 19.74 -7.10 -13.07
N LYS A 314 20.23 -5.91 -12.70
CA LYS A 314 21.10 -5.74 -11.52
C LYS A 314 21.06 -4.30 -11.00
N PRO A 315 21.44 -4.09 -9.73
CA PRO A 315 21.67 -2.76 -9.19
C PRO A 315 22.84 -2.07 -9.89
N VAL A 316 22.72 -0.75 -10.04
CA VAL A 316 23.76 0.13 -10.59
C VAL A 316 24.42 0.92 -9.46
N TRP A 317 23.60 1.52 -8.62
CA TRP A 317 24.04 2.23 -7.41
C TRP A 317 22.95 2.26 -6.34
N GLU A 318 23.35 2.47 -5.11
CA GLU A 318 22.48 2.62 -3.95
C GLU A 318 22.85 3.88 -3.15
N GLN A 319 21.84 4.63 -2.68
CA GLN A 319 22.02 5.76 -1.78
C GLN A 319 21.21 5.57 -0.51
N ARG A 320 21.85 5.47 0.65
CA ARG A 320 21.19 5.33 1.97
C ARG A 320 20.38 6.57 2.34
N MET A 321 19.14 6.39 2.80
CA MET A 321 18.18 7.47 3.02
C MET A 321 17.67 7.59 4.47
N GLY A 322 18.30 6.95 5.43
CA GLY A 322 18.02 7.17 6.85
C GLY A 322 16.55 6.93 7.27
N GLY A 323 15.88 5.94 6.69
CA GLY A 323 14.50 5.58 7.02
C GLY A 323 13.42 6.22 6.12
N SER A 324 13.80 7.00 5.11
CA SER A 324 12.85 7.57 4.15
C SER A 324 12.46 6.58 3.06
N ARG A 325 11.18 6.64 2.66
CA ARG A 325 10.62 5.96 1.48
C ARG A 325 9.84 6.93 0.59
N ALA A 326 10.20 8.20 0.58
CA ALA A 326 9.49 9.20 -0.24
C ALA A 326 9.56 8.87 -1.73
N GLY A 327 8.56 9.33 -2.47
CA GLY A 327 8.50 9.15 -3.92
C GLY A 327 9.64 9.85 -4.66
N LEU A 328 9.97 9.33 -5.81
CA LEU A 328 11.07 9.78 -6.68
C LEU A 328 10.53 10.52 -7.91
N LEU A 329 11.32 11.46 -8.40
CA LEU A 329 11.11 12.16 -9.66
C LEU A 329 12.43 12.25 -10.41
N THR A 330 12.48 11.81 -11.67
CA THR A 330 13.59 12.09 -12.60
C THR A 330 13.27 13.25 -13.53
N THR A 331 14.31 13.92 -14.02
CA THR A 331 14.21 14.96 -15.04
C THR A 331 15.21 14.71 -16.17
N GLY A 332 14.96 15.27 -17.36
CA GLY A 332 15.86 15.18 -18.52
C GLY A 332 17.24 15.85 -18.30
N GLY A 333 17.42 16.61 -17.22
CA GLY A 333 18.71 17.18 -16.81
C GLY A 333 19.58 16.24 -15.96
N ASN A 334 19.36 14.93 -15.98
CA ASN A 334 20.08 13.93 -15.19
C ASN A 334 19.97 14.15 -13.68
N LEU A 335 18.82 14.65 -13.20
CA LEU A 335 18.54 14.83 -11.78
C LEU A 335 17.46 13.85 -11.31
N LEU A 336 17.65 13.37 -10.08
CA LEU A 336 16.71 12.56 -9.33
C LEU A 336 16.36 13.27 -8.02
N PHE A 337 15.08 13.52 -7.76
CA PHE A 337 14.62 14.20 -6.55
C PHE A 337 13.96 13.23 -5.59
N GLN A 338 14.27 13.39 -4.29
CA GLN A 338 13.57 12.68 -3.21
C GLN A 338 13.44 13.55 -1.95
N GLY A 339 12.32 13.42 -1.28
CA GLY A 339 12.13 13.90 0.08
C GLY A 339 12.60 12.90 1.14
N THR A 340 12.71 13.35 2.39
CA THR A 340 13.07 12.48 3.51
C THR A 340 12.17 12.65 4.71
N ALA A 341 12.14 11.65 5.58
CA ALA A 341 11.52 11.73 6.90
C ALA A 341 12.28 12.65 7.87
N GLN A 342 13.48 13.10 7.50
CA GLN A 342 14.29 14.07 8.24
C GLN A 342 13.99 15.52 7.87
N ASN A 343 12.84 15.77 7.21
CA ASN A 343 12.40 17.10 6.77
C ASN A 343 13.36 17.74 5.77
N THR A 344 13.93 16.97 4.86
CA THR A 344 14.76 17.47 3.76
C THR A 344 14.18 17.09 2.41
N PHE A 345 14.50 17.87 1.40
CA PHE A 345 14.28 17.57 -0.01
C PHE A 345 15.61 17.70 -0.74
N SER A 346 15.99 16.68 -1.50
CA SER A 346 17.33 16.55 -2.07
C SER A 346 17.27 16.22 -3.56
N ALA A 347 18.31 16.65 -4.28
CA ALA A 347 18.58 16.26 -5.65
C ALA A 347 19.89 15.45 -5.73
N PHE A 348 19.83 14.39 -6.53
CA PHE A 348 20.94 13.49 -6.80
C PHE A 348 21.20 13.46 -8.32
N ARG A 349 22.42 13.15 -8.71
CA ARG A 349 22.70 12.76 -10.09
C ARG A 349 22.02 11.41 -10.36
N ALA A 350 21.26 11.33 -11.43
CA ALA A 350 20.53 10.11 -11.77
C ALA A 350 21.47 8.97 -12.21
N ASP A 351 22.59 9.31 -12.87
CA ASP A 351 23.58 8.34 -13.36
C ASP A 351 24.48 7.74 -12.26
N THR A 352 24.76 8.48 -11.18
CA THR A 352 25.75 8.06 -10.15
C THR A 352 25.21 7.96 -8.73
N GLY A 353 24.05 8.56 -8.44
CA GLY A 353 23.50 8.67 -7.08
C GLY A 353 24.19 9.75 -6.22
N GLU A 354 25.12 10.54 -6.76
CA GLU A 354 25.78 11.63 -6.04
C GLU A 354 24.77 12.70 -5.64
N GLN A 355 24.70 13.05 -4.34
CA GLN A 355 23.85 14.15 -3.88
C GLN A 355 24.46 15.50 -4.26
N VAL A 356 23.74 16.26 -5.09
CA VAL A 356 24.20 17.56 -5.61
C VAL A 356 23.53 18.76 -4.94
N TRP A 357 22.38 18.55 -4.30
CA TRP A 357 21.66 19.61 -3.61
C TRP A 357 20.77 19.05 -2.50
N THR A 358 20.52 19.85 -1.46
CA THR A 358 19.57 19.54 -0.39
C THR A 358 19.04 20.82 0.26
N THR A 359 17.81 20.77 0.77
CA THR A 359 17.20 21.87 1.52
C THR A 359 16.31 21.34 2.64
N GLN A 360 16.08 22.17 3.67
CA GLN A 360 15.15 21.88 4.75
C GLN A 360 13.72 22.18 4.33
N THR A 361 12.79 21.30 4.66
CA THR A 361 11.36 21.45 4.36
C THR A 361 10.50 21.72 5.59
N GLN A 362 11.09 21.63 6.80
CA GLN A 362 10.44 21.78 8.11
C GLN A 362 9.31 20.76 8.40
N ALA A 363 8.97 19.92 7.44
CA ALA A 363 8.04 18.81 7.58
C ALA A 363 8.47 17.67 6.66
N ASN A 364 7.97 16.46 6.93
CA ASN A 364 8.27 15.28 6.12
C ASN A 364 7.83 15.49 4.68
N VAL A 365 8.59 14.94 3.75
CA VAL A 365 8.20 14.78 2.35
C VAL A 365 8.06 13.29 2.09
N VAL A 366 6.85 12.84 1.76
CA VAL A 366 6.53 11.42 1.57
C VAL A 366 6.06 11.14 0.14
N GLY A 367 5.28 12.06 -0.44
CA GLY A 367 4.82 11.98 -1.83
C GLY A 367 5.93 12.22 -2.84
N GLY A 368 5.66 11.94 -4.09
CA GLY A 368 6.52 12.32 -5.21
C GLY A 368 6.48 13.83 -5.49
N ALA A 369 7.57 14.34 -6.06
CA ALA A 369 7.61 15.68 -6.61
C ALA A 369 7.05 15.72 -8.03
N ALA A 370 6.71 16.91 -8.52
CA ALA A 370 6.34 17.16 -9.91
C ALA A 370 7.28 18.22 -10.51
N SER A 371 7.70 18.03 -11.76
CA SER A 371 8.41 19.04 -12.53
C SER A 371 7.47 19.59 -13.60
N TYR A 372 7.49 20.90 -13.77
CA TYR A 372 6.68 21.60 -14.78
C TYR A 372 7.39 22.87 -15.24
N GLU A 373 6.93 23.42 -16.35
CA GLU A 373 7.47 24.65 -16.94
C GLU A 373 6.40 25.73 -17.00
N VAL A 374 6.77 26.96 -16.69
CA VAL A 374 5.97 28.17 -16.90
C VAL A 374 6.84 29.24 -17.52
N ASP A 375 6.44 29.78 -18.65
CA ASP A 375 7.13 30.86 -19.38
C ASP A 375 8.62 30.54 -19.68
N GLY A 376 8.95 29.27 -19.96
CA GLY A 376 10.32 28.83 -20.25
C GLY A 376 11.19 28.60 -19.01
N GLU A 377 10.64 28.74 -17.79
CA GLU A 377 11.33 28.42 -16.53
C GLU A 377 10.85 27.10 -15.96
N GLN A 378 11.77 26.23 -15.59
CA GLN A 378 11.46 24.97 -14.92
C GLN A 378 11.26 25.16 -13.42
N TYR A 379 10.21 24.52 -12.92
CA TYR A 379 9.88 24.43 -11.50
C TYR A 379 9.85 22.97 -11.04
N VAL A 380 10.20 22.73 -9.79
CA VAL A 380 9.99 21.46 -9.09
C VAL A 380 9.13 21.73 -7.87
N ALA A 381 7.97 21.09 -7.80
CA ALA A 381 7.02 21.25 -6.71
C ALA A 381 6.91 19.96 -5.89
N VAL A 382 6.81 20.09 -4.57
CA VAL A 382 6.61 18.98 -3.66
C VAL A 382 5.74 19.39 -2.48
N VAL A 383 4.89 18.48 -2.02
CA VAL A 383 4.12 18.68 -0.79
C VAL A 383 4.94 18.17 0.39
N ALA A 384 5.27 19.09 1.30
CA ALA A 384 5.83 18.76 2.60
C ALA A 384 4.71 18.79 3.65
N GLY A 385 4.65 17.78 4.51
CA GLY A 385 3.64 17.64 5.55
C GLY A 385 3.79 16.29 6.25
N GLN A 386 3.11 16.10 7.35
CA GLN A 386 3.04 14.79 7.97
C GLN A 386 2.17 13.89 7.12
N GLY A 387 2.80 13.09 6.25
CA GLY A 387 2.11 12.05 5.51
C GLY A 387 1.60 10.96 6.45
N GLY A 388 0.50 10.33 6.05
CA GLY A 388 -0.13 9.26 6.79
C GLY A 388 0.82 8.08 7.00
N GLY A 389 1.42 8.00 8.15
CA GLY A 389 2.26 6.91 8.60
C GLY A 389 1.99 6.63 10.08
N ARG A 390 2.12 5.39 10.50
CA ARG A 390 1.97 4.95 11.89
C ARG A 390 3.14 5.43 12.79
N GLY A 391 3.68 6.62 12.57
CA GLY A 391 4.82 7.15 13.29
C GLY A 391 4.50 8.42 14.07
N GLY A 392 4.72 8.41 15.38
CA GLY A 392 4.35 9.48 16.29
C GLY A 392 5.14 10.77 16.09
N TYR A 393 4.45 11.83 15.68
CA TYR A 393 4.98 13.18 15.71
C TYR A 393 4.06 14.08 16.55
N TRP A 394 4.68 14.76 17.49
CA TRP A 394 4.05 15.65 18.47
C TRP A 394 4.11 17.13 18.05
N ALA A 395 4.46 17.40 16.79
CA ALA A 395 4.61 18.75 16.28
C ALA A 395 3.42 19.14 15.37
N PRO A 396 3.10 20.42 15.24
CA PRO A 396 2.13 20.89 14.26
C PRO A 396 2.51 20.42 12.87
N ASN A 397 1.50 20.00 12.10
CA ASN A 397 1.72 19.67 10.69
C ASN A 397 1.88 20.97 9.89
N TYR A 398 3.10 21.32 9.53
CA TYR A 398 3.41 22.44 8.63
C TYR A 398 3.21 22.03 7.17
N ALA A 399 2.02 21.56 6.81
CA ALA A 399 1.73 21.19 5.44
C ALA A 399 1.90 22.38 4.50
N ARG A 400 2.78 22.23 3.50
CA ARG A 400 3.11 23.26 2.51
C ARG A 400 3.30 22.64 1.13
N LEU A 401 2.87 23.38 0.12
CA LEU A 401 3.38 23.17 -1.24
C LEU A 401 4.65 24.01 -1.38
N LEU A 402 5.79 23.33 -1.51
CA LEU A 402 7.09 23.95 -1.75
C LEU A 402 7.38 23.91 -3.24
N VAL A 403 7.76 25.05 -3.80
CA VAL A 403 8.06 25.18 -5.22
C VAL A 403 9.47 25.76 -5.36
N TYR A 404 10.31 25.06 -6.08
CA TYR A 404 11.71 25.39 -6.29
C TYR A 404 11.96 25.74 -7.77
N LYS A 405 12.86 26.69 -7.99
CA LYS A 405 13.45 26.99 -9.30
C LYS A 405 14.93 27.37 -9.15
N VAL A 406 15.68 27.26 -10.21
CA VAL A 406 17.08 27.72 -10.24
C VAL A 406 17.16 29.20 -9.90
N GLY A 407 18.05 29.56 -8.96
CA GLY A 407 18.21 30.94 -8.49
C GLY A 407 17.10 31.44 -7.56
N GLY A 408 16.18 30.61 -7.11
CA GLY A 408 15.15 30.97 -6.13
C GLY A 408 15.79 31.38 -4.78
N THR A 409 15.27 32.41 -4.12
CA THR A 409 15.82 32.97 -2.88
C THR A 409 14.83 33.00 -1.71
N ALA A 410 13.61 32.45 -1.89
CA ALA A 410 12.62 32.41 -0.84
C ALA A 410 13.09 31.55 0.35
N VAL A 411 12.84 32.03 1.55
CA VAL A 411 13.20 31.35 2.81
C VAL A 411 11.92 30.96 3.55
N LEU A 412 11.90 29.78 4.14
CA LEU A 412 10.78 29.36 4.96
C LEU A 412 10.68 30.21 6.23
N PRO A 413 9.45 30.52 6.70
CA PRO A 413 9.28 31.21 7.98
C PRO A 413 9.82 30.36 9.12
N GLU A 414 10.19 31.02 10.24
CA GLU A 414 10.62 30.31 11.44
C GLU A 414 9.53 29.33 11.92
N PRO A 415 9.89 28.11 12.32
CA PRO A 415 8.94 27.16 12.89
C PRO A 415 8.31 27.71 14.17
N VAL A 416 7.00 27.56 14.30
CA VAL A 416 6.31 27.88 15.56
C VAL A 416 6.65 26.82 16.60
N SER A 417 7.05 27.22 17.81
CA SER A 417 7.26 26.28 18.90
C SER A 417 5.95 25.59 19.28
N TYR A 418 6.01 24.29 19.48
CA TYR A 418 4.85 23.48 19.88
C TYR A 418 5.10 22.82 21.22
N THR A 419 4.17 23.03 22.13
CA THR A 419 4.13 22.31 23.40
C THR A 419 3.02 21.27 23.31
N PRO A 420 3.32 19.96 23.41
CA PRO A 420 2.29 18.93 23.41
C PRO A 420 1.26 19.16 24.51
N PRO A 421 -0.03 18.87 24.29
CA PRO A 421 -1.04 18.92 25.34
C PRO A 421 -0.63 18.04 26.52
N ALA A 422 -0.89 18.50 27.74
CA ALA A 422 -0.71 17.68 28.92
C ALA A 422 -1.64 16.46 28.86
N LEU A 423 -1.12 15.30 29.27
CA LEU A 423 -1.93 14.10 29.37
C LEU A 423 -2.99 14.31 30.47
N ASN A 424 -4.24 13.96 30.17
CA ASN A 424 -5.35 14.01 31.11
C ASN A 424 -6.16 12.70 31.00
N PRO A 425 -5.57 11.55 31.37
CA PRO A 425 -6.28 10.29 31.36
C PRO A 425 -7.38 10.28 32.43
N PRO A 426 -8.48 9.54 32.21
CA PRO A 426 -9.45 9.28 33.27
C PRO A 426 -8.78 8.53 34.43
N ALA A 427 -9.41 8.58 35.61
CA ALA A 427 -8.97 7.76 36.73
C ALA A 427 -9.12 6.28 36.37
N VAL A 428 -8.09 5.50 36.68
CA VAL A 428 -8.14 4.03 36.48
C VAL A 428 -9.28 3.47 37.34
N PHE A 429 -10.11 2.62 36.73
CA PHE A 429 -11.18 1.92 37.39
C PHE A 429 -11.14 0.42 37.11
N GLY A 430 -11.72 -0.37 38.00
CA GLY A 430 -11.71 -1.83 37.90
C GLY A 430 -10.47 -2.49 38.47
N ASP A 431 -10.46 -3.80 38.40
CA ASP A 431 -9.34 -4.65 38.86
C ASP A 431 -8.43 -5.02 37.69
N ASP A 432 -7.35 -5.75 37.99
CA ASP A 432 -6.36 -6.17 36.97
C ASP A 432 -6.98 -7.02 35.86
N ALA A 433 -8.05 -7.78 36.16
CA ALA A 433 -8.72 -8.61 35.14
C ALA A 433 -9.52 -7.73 34.15
N LEU A 434 -10.16 -6.68 34.63
CA LEU A 434 -10.87 -5.72 33.78
C LEU A 434 -9.89 -4.93 32.91
N LEU A 435 -8.77 -4.51 33.48
CA LEU A 435 -7.71 -3.81 32.74
C LEU A 435 -7.11 -4.70 31.65
N ALA A 436 -6.82 -5.97 31.94
CA ALA A 436 -6.33 -6.93 30.97
C ALA A 436 -7.33 -7.17 29.83
N LYS A 437 -8.63 -7.23 30.13
CA LYS A 437 -9.70 -7.32 29.14
C LYS A 437 -9.73 -6.08 28.23
N GLY A 438 -9.63 -4.89 28.80
CA GLY A 438 -9.59 -3.63 28.08
C GLY A 438 -8.36 -3.54 27.15
N GLU A 439 -7.19 -3.94 27.64
CA GLU A 439 -5.97 -4.01 26.84
C GLU A 439 -6.12 -5.00 25.67
N GLN A 440 -6.71 -6.16 25.89
CA GLN A 440 -6.98 -7.13 24.84
C GLN A 440 -7.90 -6.53 23.77
N HIS A 441 -9.05 -5.98 24.13
CA HIS A 441 -9.97 -5.34 23.18
C HIS A 441 -9.33 -4.17 22.45
N TYR A 442 -8.52 -3.35 23.14
CA TYR A 442 -7.78 -2.28 22.50
C TYR A 442 -6.81 -2.82 21.41
N ASN A 443 -6.03 -3.83 21.74
CA ASN A 443 -5.06 -4.42 20.81
C ASN A 443 -5.74 -5.09 19.60
N GLU A 444 -6.89 -5.73 19.83
CA GLU A 444 -7.65 -6.40 18.78
C GLU A 444 -8.34 -5.42 17.82
N HIS A 445 -8.89 -4.31 18.32
CA HIS A 445 -9.81 -3.48 17.56
C HIS A 445 -9.32 -2.04 17.32
N CYS A 446 -8.48 -1.49 18.17
CA CYS A 446 -8.10 -0.08 18.16
C CYS A 446 -6.64 0.14 17.76
N GLY A 447 -5.74 -0.72 18.21
CA GLY A 447 -4.28 -0.58 18.11
C GLY A 447 -3.76 -0.46 16.69
N SER A 448 -4.47 -1.01 15.69
CA SER A 448 -4.11 -0.92 14.27
C SER A 448 -4.14 0.53 13.76
N CYS A 449 -5.10 1.32 14.23
CA CYS A 449 -5.27 2.73 13.86
C CYS A 449 -4.67 3.67 14.89
N HIS A 450 -4.87 3.41 16.19
CA HIS A 450 -4.46 4.29 17.28
C HIS A 450 -3.11 3.93 17.91
N GLY A 451 -2.36 2.97 17.34
CA GLY A 451 -1.04 2.54 17.82
C GLY A 451 -1.09 1.71 19.11
N ASN A 452 0.02 1.07 19.46
CA ASN A 452 0.08 0.10 20.56
C ASN A 452 -0.17 0.68 21.96
N SER A 453 -0.20 2.00 22.11
CA SER A 453 -0.34 2.68 23.39
C SER A 453 -1.30 3.86 23.34
N GLY A 454 -2.23 3.88 22.39
CA GLY A 454 -3.14 5.02 22.19
C GLY A 454 -2.47 6.27 21.63
N ARG A 455 -1.20 6.17 21.29
CA ARG A 455 -0.39 7.26 20.75
C ARG A 455 -0.13 7.05 19.27
N VAL A 456 -0.79 7.86 18.47
CA VAL A 456 -0.49 7.99 17.02
C VAL A 456 -0.42 9.46 16.68
N SER A 457 0.25 9.78 15.60
CA SER A 457 0.25 11.12 15.06
C SER A 457 -0.54 11.19 13.78
N SER A 458 -1.05 12.35 13.54
CA SER A 458 -1.47 13.00 12.29
C SER A 458 -2.77 12.55 11.64
N LEU A 459 -3.01 11.31 11.31
CA LEU A 459 -4.28 10.87 10.69
C LEU A 459 -5.33 10.47 11.74
N PHE A 460 -4.88 9.80 12.78
CA PHE A 460 -5.73 9.31 13.85
C PHE A 460 -5.51 10.17 15.11
N PRO A 461 -6.55 10.50 15.88
CA PRO A 461 -6.38 11.26 17.09
C PRO A 461 -5.51 10.49 18.11
N ASP A 462 -4.65 11.21 18.80
CA ASP A 462 -3.95 10.71 19.99
C ASP A 462 -4.96 10.49 21.10
N LEU A 463 -5.26 9.23 21.40
CA LEU A 463 -6.25 8.89 22.40
C LEU A 463 -5.84 9.34 23.80
N LYS A 464 -4.54 9.45 24.11
CA LYS A 464 -4.07 9.90 25.44
C LYS A 464 -4.44 11.33 25.79
N VAL A 465 -4.81 12.14 24.81
CA VAL A 465 -5.30 13.52 24.99
C VAL A 465 -6.73 13.71 24.51
N ALA A 466 -7.41 12.63 24.08
CA ALA A 466 -8.76 12.70 23.54
C ALA A 466 -9.78 13.00 24.66
N ALA A 467 -10.55 14.06 24.47
CA ALA A 467 -11.60 14.43 25.43
C ALA A 467 -12.66 13.33 25.63
N ALA A 468 -12.84 12.47 24.64
CA ALA A 468 -13.78 11.35 24.71
C ALA A 468 -13.47 10.36 25.83
N LEU A 469 -12.21 10.22 26.25
CA LEU A 469 -11.84 9.36 27.38
C LEU A 469 -12.44 9.81 28.70
N ASN A 470 -12.81 11.08 28.84
CA ASN A 470 -13.39 11.64 30.07
C ASN A 470 -14.93 11.55 30.13
N SER A 471 -15.58 10.95 29.10
CA SER A 471 -17.03 10.74 29.06
C SER A 471 -17.35 9.35 28.49
N ALA A 472 -17.91 8.48 29.34
CA ALA A 472 -18.35 7.13 28.94
C ALA A 472 -19.39 7.19 27.80
N GLU A 473 -20.34 8.14 27.90
CA GLU A 473 -21.36 8.32 26.87
C GLU A 473 -20.75 8.73 25.53
N LEU A 474 -19.82 9.69 25.53
CA LEU A 474 -19.18 10.16 24.30
C LEU A 474 -18.29 9.06 23.71
N PHE A 475 -17.54 8.34 24.54
CA PHE A 475 -16.69 7.23 24.10
C PHE A 475 -17.54 6.11 23.46
N LYS A 476 -18.63 5.72 24.12
CA LYS A 476 -19.60 4.76 23.56
C LYS A 476 -20.20 5.26 22.24
N ALA A 477 -20.64 6.52 22.19
CA ALA A 477 -21.22 7.09 20.98
C ALA A 477 -20.25 7.06 19.78
N ILE A 478 -18.95 7.28 20.02
CA ILE A 478 -17.92 7.20 18.98
C ILE A 478 -17.65 5.75 18.61
N VAL A 479 -17.35 4.89 19.60
CA VAL A 479 -16.85 3.53 19.35
C VAL A 479 -17.97 2.57 18.94
N VAL A 480 -19.12 2.62 19.62
CA VAL A 480 -20.22 1.69 19.39
C VAL A 480 -21.26 2.28 18.44
N ASP A 481 -21.77 3.50 18.74
CA ASP A 481 -22.86 4.09 17.95
C ASP A 481 -22.37 4.69 16.62
N GLY A 482 -21.04 4.88 16.43
CA GLY A 482 -20.43 5.24 15.15
C GLY A 482 -20.68 6.69 14.70
N ILE A 483 -20.85 7.64 15.64
CA ILE A 483 -21.15 9.05 15.28
C ILE A 483 -20.04 9.73 14.46
N LEU A 484 -18.83 9.16 14.41
CA LEU A 484 -17.72 9.65 13.61
C LEU A 484 -17.44 8.78 12.38
N GLN A 485 -18.38 7.90 11.97
CA GLN A 485 -18.19 7.01 10.83
C GLN A 485 -17.87 7.77 9.53
N ASN A 486 -18.52 8.90 9.30
CA ASN A 486 -18.25 9.78 8.16
C ASN A 486 -16.88 10.48 8.22
N ASN A 487 -16.21 10.41 9.37
CA ASN A 487 -14.87 10.95 9.59
C ASN A 487 -13.80 9.84 9.59
N GLY A 488 -14.18 8.60 9.23
CA GLY A 488 -13.28 7.45 9.14
C GLY A 488 -13.14 6.61 10.41
N MET A 489 -13.80 6.99 11.54
CA MET A 489 -13.87 6.16 12.74
C MET A 489 -15.08 5.23 12.65
N VAL A 490 -14.86 3.99 12.24
CA VAL A 490 -15.94 2.99 12.06
C VAL A 490 -16.63 2.63 13.36
N SER A 491 -17.90 2.20 13.26
CA SER A 491 -18.62 1.62 14.39
C SER A 491 -18.13 0.20 14.69
N PHE A 492 -17.91 -0.10 15.96
CA PHE A 492 -17.55 -1.44 16.45
C PHE A 492 -18.72 -2.20 17.08
N ALA A 493 -19.96 -1.74 16.87
CA ALA A 493 -21.16 -2.39 17.42
C ALA A 493 -21.32 -3.87 17.04
N SER A 494 -20.70 -4.31 15.93
CA SER A 494 -20.75 -5.70 15.49
C SER A 494 -19.83 -6.64 16.29
N VAL A 495 -18.85 -6.08 17.02
CA VAL A 495 -17.79 -6.85 17.72
C VAL A 495 -17.60 -6.45 19.18
N LEU A 496 -18.05 -5.25 19.59
CA LEU A 496 -17.96 -4.74 20.96
C LEU A 496 -19.32 -4.37 21.50
N THR A 497 -19.60 -4.79 22.74
CA THR A 497 -20.72 -4.26 23.52
C THR A 497 -20.36 -2.90 24.14
N PRO A 498 -21.35 -2.12 24.64
CA PRO A 498 -21.06 -0.91 25.41
C PRO A 498 -20.14 -1.16 26.62
N ASP A 499 -20.30 -2.31 27.30
CA ASP A 499 -19.47 -2.68 28.46
C ASP A 499 -18.03 -3.02 28.01
N ASP A 500 -17.85 -3.68 26.84
CA ASP A 500 -16.51 -3.92 26.30
C ASP A 500 -15.81 -2.62 25.92
N ALA A 501 -16.52 -1.67 25.30
CA ALA A 501 -15.99 -0.35 24.99
C ALA A 501 -15.56 0.40 26.27
N GLU A 502 -16.32 0.29 27.35
CA GLU A 502 -15.98 0.90 28.64
C GLU A 502 -14.70 0.30 29.25
N THR A 503 -14.42 -0.98 29.04
CA THR A 503 -13.15 -1.57 29.50
C THR A 503 -11.93 -1.00 28.78
N ILE A 504 -12.09 -0.53 27.53
CA ILE A 504 -11.02 0.09 26.74
C ILE A 504 -10.74 1.51 27.21
N ARG A 505 -11.79 2.24 27.60
CA ARG A 505 -11.74 3.63 28.03
C ARG A 505 -10.95 3.81 29.32
#